data_6b4bd963a0e3ead02224286e3d014a0e
#
_entry.id   6b4bd963a0e3ead02224286e3d014a0e
#
_cell.length_a   1.000
_cell.length_b   1.000
_cell.length_c   1.000
_cell.angle_alpha   90.00
_cell.angle_beta   90.00
_cell.angle_gamma   90.00
#
_symmetry.space_group_name_H-M   'P 1'
#
loop_
_entity.id
_entity.type
_entity.pdbx_description
1 polymer ?
#
loop_
_entity_poly.entity_id
_entity_poly.type
_entity_poly.pdbx_seq_one_letter_code
_entity_poly.pdbx_strand_id
1 'polypeptide(L)'
;MKQVFVKIWGFIIPMIIGTFFLSSCNNVTAKTETAGFSLDSVKASIAASNKVFGAGFATGDSIAFANCYTSDGCIYNANMPKVCGTDGIRTFLNMGYQSGIRNVVLTTEEVMGGKEAVVETGKYEVFIANNVSVEKGKFVVVWKEENGKWKMHRDIWNSDAPPPPPSPAQKEGVSDVAPK
;
A
#
# COMPACT_ATOMS: atom_id res chain seq x y z
N MET A 1 -37.05 -48.01 66.49
CA MET A 1 -37.27 -49.48 66.42
C MET A 1 -36.65 -50.01 65.14
N LYS A 2 -35.69 -50.95 65.29
CA LYS A 2 -35.30 -52.03 64.34
C LYS A 2 -34.54 -51.58 63.09
N GLN A 3 -33.39 -51.98 63.05
CA GLN A 3 -32.49 -53.14 62.84
C GLN A 3 -31.71 -52.98 61.52
N VAL A 4 -30.49 -52.72 61.60
CA VAL A 4 -29.24 -53.44 61.24
C VAL A 4 -29.45 -54.65 60.31
N PHE A 5 -28.79 -54.61 59.16
CA PHE A 5 -28.19 -55.78 58.57
C PHE A 5 -26.89 -55.38 57.74
N VAL A 6 -25.79 -55.82 58.34
CA VAL A 6 -24.48 -55.90 57.73
C VAL A 6 -24.47 -57.12 56.79
N LYS A 7 -24.00 -57.02 55.63
CA LYS A 7 -23.45 -58.15 54.85
C LYS A 7 -22.15 -57.77 54.20
N ILE A 8 -21.13 -58.34 54.73
CA ILE A 8 -19.76 -58.46 54.25
C ILE A 8 -19.70 -59.57 53.21
N TRP A 9 -19.14 -59.39 52.08
CA TRP A 9 -18.50 -60.39 51.21
C TRP A 9 -18.06 -59.63 49.93
N GLY A 10 -16.93 -59.75 49.43
CA GLY A 10 -15.78 -60.65 49.41
C GLY A 10 -14.79 -59.99 48.37
N PHE A 11 -13.53 -60.06 48.70
CA PHE A 11 -12.42 -59.62 47.86
C PHE A 11 -12.42 -60.33 46.54
N ILE A 12 -12.39 -59.57 45.40
CA ILE A 12 -11.78 -59.99 44.14
C ILE A 12 -11.02 -58.78 43.60
N ILE A 13 -9.71 -58.86 43.65
CA ILE A 13 -8.80 -57.92 43.00
C ILE A 13 -8.64 -58.38 41.56
N PRO A 14 -9.01 -57.61 40.53
CA PRO A 14 -8.52 -57.80 39.20
C PRO A 14 -7.25 -56.97 39.03
N MET A 15 -6.18 -57.69 38.77
CA MET A 15 -4.88 -57.22 38.31
C MET A 15 -5.07 -56.50 36.94
N ILE A 16 -5.13 -55.17 36.99
CA ILE A 16 -5.18 -54.36 35.75
C ILE A 16 -3.75 -54.16 35.28
N ILE A 17 -3.39 -54.86 34.22
CA ILE A 17 -2.18 -54.63 33.44
C ILE A 17 -2.27 -53.21 32.87
N GLY A 18 -1.45 -52.32 33.42
CA GLY A 18 -1.29 -50.97 32.93
C GLY A 18 -0.59 -50.94 31.59
N THR A 19 -1.33 -50.79 30.52
CA THR A 19 -0.75 -50.41 29.22
C THR A 19 -0.33 -48.95 29.29
N PHE A 20 0.96 -48.70 29.41
CA PHE A 20 1.59 -47.41 29.26
C PHE A 20 1.43 -46.96 27.79
N PHE A 21 0.45 -46.14 27.51
CA PHE A 21 0.41 -45.35 26.26
C PHE A 21 1.49 -44.26 26.37
N LEU A 22 2.63 -44.48 25.74
CA LEU A 22 3.59 -43.44 25.46
C LEU A 22 2.94 -42.48 24.44
N SER A 23 2.29 -41.45 24.95
CA SER A 23 1.87 -40.30 24.14
C SER A 23 3.14 -39.63 23.64
N SER A 24 3.58 -40.03 22.46
CA SER A 24 4.60 -39.29 21.71
C SER A 24 3.99 -37.93 21.33
N CYS A 25 4.26 -36.92 22.14
CA CYS A 25 4.05 -35.53 21.74
C CYS A 25 5.01 -35.25 20.58
N ASN A 26 4.55 -35.45 19.35
CA ASN A 26 5.16 -34.81 18.20
C ASN A 26 5.04 -33.31 18.41
N ASN A 27 6.08 -32.67 18.94
CA ASN A 27 6.29 -31.25 18.82
C ASN A 27 6.45 -30.94 17.30
N VAL A 28 5.31 -30.74 16.65
CA VAL A 28 5.29 -30.03 15.37
C VAL A 28 5.64 -28.59 15.73
N THR A 29 6.94 -28.31 15.76
CA THR A 29 7.43 -26.94 15.67
C THR A 29 6.94 -26.46 14.31
N ALA A 30 5.83 -25.72 14.30
CA ALA A 30 5.43 -24.94 13.15
C ALA A 30 6.60 -23.98 12.87
N LYS A 31 7.48 -24.40 11.93
CA LYS A 31 8.46 -23.52 11.35
C LYS A 31 7.66 -22.43 10.69
N THR A 32 7.54 -21.28 11.35
CA THR A 32 7.07 -20.08 10.70
C THR A 32 8.09 -19.81 9.60
N GLU A 33 7.83 -20.34 8.41
CA GLU A 33 8.54 -19.89 7.22
C GLU A 33 8.24 -18.40 7.12
N THR A 34 9.25 -17.60 7.42
CA THR A 34 9.26 -16.18 7.01
C THR A 34 9.08 -16.25 5.51
N ALA A 35 7.87 -15.90 5.06
CA ALA A 35 7.54 -15.90 3.65
C ALA A 35 8.61 -15.06 2.95
N GLY A 36 9.43 -15.71 2.11
CA GLY A 36 10.46 -15.05 1.34
C GLY A 36 9.83 -13.96 0.47
N PHE A 37 10.62 -12.98 0.05
CA PHE A 37 10.16 -11.96 -0.88
C PHE A 37 9.50 -12.62 -2.11
N SER A 38 8.28 -12.17 -2.44
CA SER A 38 7.53 -12.60 -3.61
C SER A 38 7.08 -11.37 -4.40
N LEU A 39 7.63 -11.18 -5.58
CA LEU A 39 7.26 -10.06 -6.44
C LEU A 39 5.77 -10.09 -6.83
N ASP A 40 5.17 -11.27 -6.97
CA ASP A 40 3.74 -11.39 -7.30
C ASP A 40 2.85 -10.94 -6.13
N SER A 41 3.24 -11.24 -4.89
CA SER A 41 2.56 -10.70 -3.71
C SER A 41 2.68 -9.18 -3.62
N VAL A 42 3.83 -8.64 -3.99
CA VAL A 42 4.06 -7.18 -4.05
C VAL A 42 3.17 -6.55 -5.12
N LYS A 43 3.09 -7.11 -6.32
CA LYS A 43 2.19 -6.64 -7.40
C LYS A 43 0.74 -6.60 -6.94
N ALA A 44 0.27 -7.62 -6.23
CA ALA A 44 -1.09 -7.63 -5.67
C ALA A 44 -1.29 -6.51 -4.64
N SER A 45 -0.31 -6.26 -3.78
CA SER A 45 -0.32 -5.18 -2.79
C SER A 45 -0.34 -3.80 -3.45
N ILE A 46 0.46 -3.60 -4.50
CA ILE A 46 0.50 -2.38 -5.32
C ILE A 46 -0.88 -2.13 -5.93
N ALA A 47 -1.46 -3.13 -6.59
CA ALA A 47 -2.77 -3.01 -7.22
C ALA A 47 -3.89 -2.65 -6.21
N ALA A 48 -3.83 -3.19 -4.99
CA ALA A 48 -4.76 -2.83 -3.93
C ALA A 48 -4.55 -1.39 -3.44
N SER A 49 -3.29 -0.97 -3.25
CA SER A 49 -2.94 0.40 -2.84
C SER A 49 -3.35 1.43 -3.89
N ASN A 50 -3.12 1.17 -5.18
CA ASN A 50 -3.51 2.05 -6.27
C ASN A 50 -5.02 2.31 -6.32
N LYS A 51 -5.85 1.32 -5.95
CA LYS A 51 -7.30 1.51 -5.82
C LYS A 51 -7.66 2.43 -4.65
N VAL A 52 -6.98 2.29 -3.51
CA VAL A 52 -7.20 3.18 -2.34
C VAL A 52 -6.75 4.60 -2.67
N PHE A 53 -5.61 4.75 -3.33
CA PHE A 53 -5.08 6.03 -3.81
C PHE A 53 -6.11 6.77 -4.68
N GLY A 54 -6.64 6.13 -5.73
CA GLY A 54 -7.65 6.73 -6.60
C GLY A 54 -8.95 7.08 -5.87
N ALA A 55 -9.44 6.16 -5.02
CA ALA A 55 -10.65 6.35 -4.23
C ALA A 55 -10.54 7.51 -3.22
N GLY A 56 -9.34 7.82 -2.74
CA GLY A 56 -9.08 8.96 -1.86
C GLY A 56 -9.54 10.29 -2.48
N PHE A 57 -9.37 10.47 -3.78
CA PHE A 57 -9.88 11.63 -4.51
C PHE A 57 -11.42 11.64 -4.65
N ALA A 58 -12.07 10.49 -4.72
CA ALA A 58 -13.52 10.41 -4.82
C ALA A 58 -14.21 10.90 -3.55
N THR A 59 -13.64 10.58 -2.41
CA THR A 59 -14.22 10.82 -1.08
C THR A 59 -13.59 12.01 -0.33
N GLY A 60 -12.41 12.46 -0.77
CA GLY A 60 -11.60 13.43 -0.01
C GLY A 60 -10.95 12.82 1.23
N ASP A 61 -10.83 11.48 1.29
CA ASP A 61 -10.21 10.78 2.43
C ASP A 61 -8.69 10.92 2.40
N SER A 62 -8.21 12.04 2.93
CA SER A 62 -6.78 12.35 3.00
C SER A 62 -6.00 11.41 3.93
N ILE A 63 -6.66 10.74 4.87
CA ILE A 63 -6.02 9.78 5.77
C ILE A 63 -5.74 8.48 5.02
N ALA A 64 -6.75 7.90 4.36
CA ALA A 64 -6.57 6.69 3.56
C ALA A 64 -5.55 6.91 2.45
N PHE A 65 -5.59 8.05 1.78
CA PHE A 65 -4.63 8.43 0.73
C PHE A 65 -3.20 8.50 1.27
N ALA A 66 -2.96 9.21 2.37
CA ALA A 66 -1.63 9.34 2.95
C ALA A 66 -1.08 8.00 3.46
N ASN A 67 -1.95 7.08 3.89
CA ASN A 67 -1.56 5.73 4.29
C ASN A 67 -1.05 4.86 3.14
N CYS A 68 -1.28 5.24 1.88
CA CYS A 68 -0.65 4.60 0.73
C CYS A 68 0.85 4.90 0.64
N TYR A 69 1.35 5.92 1.36
CA TYR A 69 2.76 6.33 1.37
C TYR A 69 3.48 5.87 2.64
N THR A 70 4.81 5.73 2.54
CA THR A 70 5.66 5.60 3.72
C THR A 70 5.63 6.89 4.54
N SER A 71 5.97 6.81 5.83
CA SER A 71 5.99 7.98 6.73
C SER A 71 6.89 9.12 6.24
N ASP A 72 7.95 8.80 5.49
CA ASP A 72 8.87 9.72 4.81
C ASP A 72 8.67 9.77 3.29
N GLY A 73 7.50 9.30 2.82
CA GLY A 73 7.13 9.30 1.41
C GLY A 73 7.13 10.71 0.81
N CYS A 74 7.49 10.82 -0.45
CA CYS A 74 7.51 12.11 -1.15
C CYS A 74 6.86 12.04 -2.52
N ILE A 75 6.11 13.08 -2.83
CA ILE A 75 5.53 13.40 -4.14
C ILE A 75 6.42 14.40 -4.85
N TYR A 76 6.75 14.13 -6.10
CA TYR A 76 7.55 14.99 -6.98
C TYR A 76 6.69 15.46 -8.16
N ASN A 77 5.88 16.48 -7.89
CA ASN A 77 5.05 17.05 -8.95
C ASN A 77 5.84 18.06 -9.78
N ALA A 78 5.52 18.13 -11.08
CA ALA A 78 6.15 19.08 -11.99
C ALA A 78 5.86 20.54 -11.56
N ASN A 79 6.86 21.41 -11.72
CA ASN A 79 6.76 22.85 -11.47
C ASN A 79 6.45 23.26 -10.02
N MET A 80 6.62 22.37 -9.04
CA MET A 80 6.47 22.70 -7.61
C MET A 80 7.53 21.98 -6.76
N PRO A 81 7.85 22.51 -5.56
CA PRO A 81 8.68 21.80 -4.62
C PRO A 81 8.09 20.42 -4.28
N LYS A 82 8.98 19.44 -4.01
CA LYS A 82 8.54 18.13 -3.55
C LYS A 82 7.71 18.25 -2.26
N VAL A 83 6.68 17.44 -2.12
CA VAL A 83 5.84 17.36 -0.94
C VAL A 83 6.14 16.05 -0.22
N CYS A 84 6.54 16.12 1.05
CA CYS A 84 6.95 14.94 1.80
C CYS A 84 6.24 14.82 3.14
N GLY A 85 6.17 13.56 3.64
CA GLY A 85 5.60 13.21 4.92
C GLY A 85 4.08 13.23 4.94
N THR A 86 3.51 12.59 5.96
CA THR A 86 2.07 12.34 6.05
C THR A 86 1.22 13.60 5.92
N ASP A 87 1.58 14.69 6.62
CA ASP A 87 0.77 15.92 6.60
C ASP A 87 0.86 16.66 5.26
N GLY A 88 2.05 16.67 4.64
CA GLY A 88 2.23 17.24 3.31
C GLY A 88 1.41 16.48 2.26
N ILE A 89 1.43 15.16 2.30
CA ILE A 89 0.69 14.29 1.38
C ILE A 89 -0.83 14.46 1.59
N ARG A 90 -1.30 14.56 2.83
CA ARG A 90 -2.72 14.87 3.12
C ARG A 90 -3.14 16.21 2.56
N THR A 91 -2.30 17.23 2.73
CA THR A 91 -2.54 18.57 2.18
C THR A 91 -2.60 18.53 0.66
N PHE A 92 -1.71 17.77 0.01
CA PHE A 92 -1.70 17.59 -1.44
C PHE A 92 -3.01 16.98 -1.95
N LEU A 93 -3.51 15.90 -1.33
CA LEU A 93 -4.82 15.33 -1.70
C LEU A 93 -5.94 16.37 -1.54
N ASN A 94 -5.98 17.07 -0.39
CA ASN A 94 -7.03 18.04 -0.12
C ASN A 94 -7.06 19.15 -1.18
N MET A 95 -5.90 19.65 -1.63
CA MET A 95 -5.82 20.62 -2.74
C MET A 95 -6.38 20.04 -4.04
N GLY A 96 -6.02 18.81 -4.40
CA GLY A 96 -6.54 18.12 -5.58
C GLY A 96 -8.06 17.93 -5.50
N TYR A 97 -8.56 17.48 -4.36
CA TYR A 97 -10.01 17.31 -4.14
C TYR A 97 -10.76 18.64 -4.26
N GLN A 98 -10.24 19.71 -3.66
CA GLN A 98 -10.83 21.06 -3.74
C GLN A 98 -10.76 21.65 -5.15
N SER A 99 -9.75 21.30 -5.95
CA SER A 99 -9.67 21.71 -7.36
C SER A 99 -10.64 20.95 -8.27
N GLY A 100 -11.37 19.97 -7.75
CA GLY A 100 -12.40 19.26 -8.48
C GLY A 100 -11.99 17.85 -8.95
N ILE A 101 -10.78 17.38 -8.64
CA ILE A 101 -10.38 16.00 -8.93
C ILE A 101 -11.26 15.04 -8.12
N ARG A 102 -11.78 14.00 -8.79
CA ARG A 102 -12.68 13.00 -8.17
C ARG A 102 -12.19 11.57 -8.32
N ASN A 103 -11.26 11.32 -9.19
CA ASN A 103 -10.60 10.03 -9.31
C ASN A 103 -9.26 10.17 -10.01
N VAL A 104 -8.33 9.28 -9.67
CA VAL A 104 -7.08 9.06 -10.41
C VAL A 104 -6.95 7.57 -10.63
N VAL A 105 -6.93 7.16 -11.87
CA VAL A 105 -6.74 5.75 -12.25
C VAL A 105 -5.28 5.54 -12.60
N LEU A 106 -4.63 4.62 -11.89
CA LEU A 106 -3.28 4.18 -12.17
C LEU A 106 -3.36 2.84 -12.92
N THR A 107 -2.74 2.77 -14.09
CA THR A 107 -2.62 1.55 -14.90
C THR A 107 -1.16 1.12 -14.90
N THR A 108 -0.85 0.12 -14.09
CA THR A 108 0.49 -0.47 -13.99
C THR A 108 0.88 -1.12 -15.32
N GLU A 109 2.04 -0.77 -15.86
CA GLU A 109 2.62 -1.41 -17.05
C GLU A 109 3.73 -2.40 -16.66
N GLU A 110 4.56 -2.03 -15.69
CA GLU A 110 5.66 -2.87 -15.23
C GLU A 110 5.89 -2.73 -13.73
N VAL A 111 6.30 -3.83 -13.10
CA VAL A 111 6.75 -3.86 -11.70
C VAL A 111 8.02 -4.70 -11.64
N MET A 112 9.11 -4.09 -11.18
CA MET A 112 10.42 -4.71 -11.07
C MET A 112 11.09 -4.37 -9.74
N GLY A 113 12.04 -5.19 -9.30
CA GLY A 113 12.83 -4.91 -8.10
C GLY A 113 12.95 -6.11 -7.17
N GLY A 114 13.24 -5.85 -5.92
CA GLY A 114 13.53 -6.87 -4.92
C GLY A 114 13.10 -6.43 -3.52
N LYS A 115 13.55 -7.17 -2.51
CA LYS A 115 13.15 -7.00 -1.12
C LYS A 115 13.34 -5.57 -0.59
N GLU A 116 14.39 -4.87 -1.03
CA GLU A 116 14.72 -3.54 -0.52
C GLU A 116 13.85 -2.43 -1.11
N ALA A 117 13.49 -2.58 -2.38
CA ALA A 117 12.62 -1.66 -3.09
C ALA A 117 12.08 -2.29 -4.37
N VAL A 118 10.88 -1.86 -4.74
CA VAL A 118 10.23 -2.22 -5.99
C VAL A 118 9.88 -0.95 -6.73
N VAL A 119 10.06 -0.95 -8.05
CA VAL A 119 9.69 0.15 -8.94
C VAL A 119 8.49 -0.27 -9.75
N GLU A 120 7.48 0.59 -9.77
CA GLU A 120 6.32 0.50 -10.64
C GLU A 120 6.38 1.60 -11.68
N THR A 121 6.10 1.27 -12.93
CA THR A 121 5.88 2.22 -14.00
C THR A 121 4.50 2.01 -14.62
N GLY A 122 3.91 3.08 -15.14
CA GLY A 122 2.59 2.97 -15.74
C GLY A 122 2.04 4.29 -16.24
N LYS A 123 0.76 4.27 -16.56
CA LYS A 123 -0.03 5.41 -17.02
C LYS A 123 -1.04 5.83 -15.99
N TYR A 124 -1.32 7.11 -15.94
CA TYR A 124 -2.39 7.64 -15.10
C TYR A 124 -3.41 8.41 -15.93
N GLU A 125 -4.62 8.48 -15.40
CA GLU A 125 -5.69 9.30 -15.93
C GLU A 125 -6.45 9.96 -14.77
N VAL A 126 -6.67 11.27 -14.86
CA VAL A 126 -7.33 12.11 -13.86
C VAL A 126 -8.74 12.42 -14.30
N PHE A 127 -9.68 12.24 -13.38
CA PHE A 127 -11.10 12.50 -13.62
C PHE A 127 -11.66 13.54 -12.64
N ILE A 128 -12.51 14.41 -13.16
CA ILE A 128 -13.37 15.30 -12.40
C ILE A 128 -14.80 14.73 -12.30
N ALA A 129 -15.76 15.52 -11.80
CA ALA A 129 -17.16 15.10 -11.70
C ALA A 129 -17.70 14.55 -13.03
N ASN A 130 -18.71 13.67 -12.94
CA ASN A 130 -19.32 13.00 -14.09
C ASN A 130 -18.36 12.14 -14.92
N ASN A 131 -17.26 11.68 -14.31
CA ASN A 131 -16.25 10.83 -14.94
C ASN A 131 -15.62 11.46 -16.20
N VAL A 132 -15.46 12.78 -16.21
CA VAL A 132 -14.80 13.51 -17.30
C VAL A 132 -13.29 13.43 -17.10
N SER A 133 -12.59 12.85 -18.07
CA SER A 133 -11.13 12.79 -18.10
C SER A 133 -10.55 14.16 -18.46
N VAL A 134 -9.64 14.66 -17.65
CA VAL A 134 -9.03 16.00 -17.79
C VAL A 134 -7.52 15.98 -18.00
N GLU A 135 -6.87 14.89 -17.59
CA GLU A 135 -5.42 14.74 -17.73
C GLU A 135 -5.04 13.27 -17.87
N LYS A 136 -3.98 13.02 -18.66
CA LYS A 136 -3.33 11.72 -18.82
C LYS A 136 -1.82 11.88 -18.81
N GLY A 137 -1.14 10.82 -18.43
CA GLY A 137 0.31 10.80 -18.45
C GLY A 137 0.89 9.48 -18.00
N LYS A 138 2.13 9.53 -17.60
CA LYS A 138 2.94 8.38 -17.15
C LYS A 138 3.53 8.67 -15.78
N PHE A 139 3.77 7.61 -15.02
CA PHE A 139 4.33 7.70 -13.68
C PHE A 139 5.43 6.68 -13.43
N VAL A 140 6.25 6.98 -12.45
CA VAL A 140 7.19 6.06 -11.81
C VAL A 140 7.04 6.17 -10.31
N VAL A 141 6.80 5.05 -9.64
CA VAL A 141 6.73 4.97 -8.18
C VAL A 141 7.78 4.00 -7.67
N VAL A 142 8.56 4.44 -6.69
CA VAL A 142 9.40 3.56 -5.87
C VAL A 142 8.61 3.15 -4.65
N TRP A 143 8.45 1.85 -4.46
CA TRP A 143 7.76 1.23 -3.33
C TRP A 143 8.76 0.70 -2.31
N LYS A 144 8.45 0.84 -1.03
CA LYS A 144 9.18 0.24 0.09
C LYS A 144 8.22 -0.43 1.06
N GLU A 145 8.73 -1.43 1.75
CA GLU A 145 8.00 -2.05 2.86
C GLU A 145 8.14 -1.19 4.12
N GLU A 146 7.00 -0.87 4.73
CA GLU A 146 6.93 -0.22 6.03
C GLU A 146 5.86 -0.92 6.88
N ASN A 147 6.27 -1.46 8.04
CA ASN A 147 5.39 -2.18 8.96
C ASN A 147 4.62 -3.35 8.29
N GLY A 148 5.32 -4.13 7.45
CA GLY A 148 4.77 -5.28 6.74
C GLY A 148 3.85 -4.94 5.57
N LYS A 149 3.85 -3.68 5.11
CA LYS A 149 3.03 -3.21 3.98
C LYS A 149 3.89 -2.50 2.96
N TRP A 150 3.68 -2.83 1.69
CA TRP A 150 4.28 -2.09 0.58
C TRP A 150 3.57 -0.76 0.39
N LYS A 151 4.34 0.33 0.39
CA LYS A 151 3.86 1.71 0.35
C LYS A 151 4.66 2.54 -0.65
N MET A 152 4.05 3.55 -1.25
CA MET A 152 4.68 4.53 -2.12
C MET A 152 5.73 5.30 -1.33
N HIS A 153 6.99 5.29 -1.80
CA HIS A 153 8.09 5.98 -1.13
C HIS A 153 8.52 7.21 -1.90
N ARG A 154 8.60 7.09 -3.24
CA ARG A 154 8.86 8.22 -4.15
C ARG A 154 7.92 8.08 -5.32
N ASP A 155 7.20 9.14 -5.59
CA ASP A 155 6.14 9.18 -6.58
C ASP A 155 6.35 10.39 -7.49
N ILE A 156 6.54 10.12 -8.76
CA ILE A 156 6.74 11.15 -9.80
C ILE A 156 5.88 10.83 -11.02
N TRP A 157 5.29 11.86 -11.60
CA TRP A 157 4.54 11.73 -12.85
C TRP A 157 4.78 12.91 -13.79
N ASN A 158 4.46 12.69 -15.07
CA ASN A 158 4.51 13.69 -16.11
C ASN A 158 3.23 13.65 -16.94
N SER A 159 2.67 14.82 -17.20
CA SER A 159 1.56 14.96 -18.15
C SER A 159 2.00 14.64 -19.59
N ASP A 160 1.08 14.09 -20.37
CA ASP A 160 1.24 13.93 -21.82
C ASP A 160 0.73 15.18 -22.59
N ALA A 161 0.08 16.11 -21.88
CA ALA A 161 -0.31 17.38 -22.45
C ALA A 161 0.92 18.23 -22.81
N PRO A 162 0.88 18.98 -23.91
CA PRO A 162 1.95 19.93 -24.23
C PRO A 162 2.08 20.98 -23.12
N PRO A 163 3.29 21.52 -22.88
CA PRO A 163 3.45 22.58 -21.90
C PRO A 163 2.59 23.79 -22.27
N PRO A 164 2.07 24.52 -21.28
CA PRO A 164 1.33 25.73 -21.56
C PRO A 164 2.21 26.73 -22.36
N PRO A 165 1.62 27.51 -23.25
CA PRO A 165 2.37 28.52 -23.98
C PRO A 165 3.06 29.48 -23.00
N PRO A 166 4.28 29.95 -23.30
CA PRO A 166 4.99 30.89 -22.45
C PRO A 166 4.14 32.13 -22.21
N SER A 167 4.11 32.58 -20.95
CA SER A 167 3.35 33.79 -20.62
C SER A 167 3.94 35.02 -21.36
N PRO A 168 3.13 36.04 -21.66
CA PRO A 168 3.61 37.23 -22.33
C PRO A 168 4.83 37.88 -21.65
N ALA A 169 4.94 37.84 -20.35
CA ALA A 169 6.05 38.37 -19.56
C ALA A 169 7.40 37.61 -19.79
N GLN A 170 7.36 36.37 -20.31
CA GLN A 170 8.57 35.62 -20.64
C GLN A 170 9.08 35.91 -22.08
N LYS A 171 8.29 36.54 -22.92
CA LYS A 171 8.70 36.92 -24.29
C LYS A 171 9.57 38.18 -24.34
N GLU A 172 9.52 39.04 -23.33
CA GLU A 172 10.28 40.31 -23.28
C GLU A 172 11.73 40.14 -22.80
N GLY A 173 12.11 38.95 -22.25
CA GLY A 173 13.44 38.72 -21.69
C GLY A 173 14.49 38.15 -22.65
N VAL A 174 14.13 37.87 -23.90
CA VAL A 174 15.10 37.47 -24.95
C VAL A 174 15.36 38.66 -25.86
N SER A 175 15.92 39.70 -25.30
CA SER A 175 16.49 40.78 -26.12
C SER A 175 17.88 40.38 -26.59
N ASP A 176 18.02 40.30 -27.89
CA ASP A 176 19.21 40.27 -28.71
C ASP A 176 20.54 40.65 -28.00
N VAL A 177 21.29 39.65 -27.60
CA VAL A 177 22.72 39.80 -27.44
C VAL A 177 23.33 39.49 -28.81
N ALA A 178 23.48 40.53 -29.64
CA ALA A 178 24.25 40.45 -30.87
C ALA A 178 25.72 40.09 -30.54
N PRO A 179 26.33 39.15 -31.25
CA PRO A 179 27.73 38.84 -31.05
C PRO A 179 28.59 40.02 -31.55
N LYS A 180 29.51 40.44 -30.67
CA LYS A 180 30.64 41.35 -31.05
C LYS A 180 31.73 40.57 -31.74
#